data_cb21a000fd996d71fda703e9683279da
#
_entry.id   cb21a000fd996d71fda703e9683279da
#
_cell.length_a   1.000
_cell.length_b   1.000
_cell.length_c   1.000
_cell.angle_alpha   90.00
_cell.angle_beta   90.00
_cell.angle_gamma   90.00
#
_symmetry.space_group_name_H-M   'P 1'
#
loop_
_entity.id
_entity.type
_entity.pdbx_description
1 polymer ?
#
loop_
_entity_poly.entity_id
_entity_poly.type
_entity_poly.pdbx_seq_one_letter_code
_entity_poly.pdbx_strand_id
1 'polypeptide(L)'
;DKPDLRNPLIIQDVTKCFANSDFKAFEGKTIKAIIVPDGANQGRKFFDKMTEYATSEEVGAKGLAWTKYEESGEVTGGIAKFITDEIKEQLINEFGMDKNSSVFFIADEFKTAQKIAGLVRIELGKRLDLLEKDVYRFCYIVDFPMYELSDEGTIDFNHNPFSMPQGGMEALETQDPLDILAYQYDLVCNGYEMASGAVRNHNPEIMVKAFEIAGYKEEDVKNRFGALYNAFQYGTPPHAGAAPGVDRMVMLIEDSQNIREVIAFPKNKRARDLLMRAPSVVSEQQLKDVHIEVRK
;
A
#
# COMPACT_ATOMS: atom_id res chain seq x y z
N ASP A 1 -2.15 0.92 -0.81
CA ASP A 1 -3.00 0.24 0.16
C ASP A 1 -3.78 1.17 1.10
N LYS A 2 -3.40 2.44 1.19
CA LYS A 2 -4.06 3.45 2.04
C LYS A 2 -4.34 4.73 1.25
N PRO A 3 -5.25 4.71 0.27
CA PRO A 3 -5.51 5.87 -0.57
C PRO A 3 -6.18 6.99 0.24
N ASP A 4 -5.72 8.23 0.02
CA ASP A 4 -6.44 9.41 0.45
C ASP A 4 -7.41 9.83 -0.65
N LEU A 5 -8.70 9.59 -0.45
CA LEU A 5 -9.75 9.90 -1.43
C LEU A 5 -10.14 11.38 -1.45
N ARG A 6 -9.59 12.21 -0.58
CA ARG A 6 -9.68 13.67 -0.69
C ARG A 6 -8.88 14.21 -1.85
N ASN A 7 -7.86 13.44 -2.28
CA ASN A 7 -7.06 13.75 -3.48
C ASN A 7 -7.82 13.29 -4.73
N PRO A 8 -8.25 14.19 -5.63
CA PRO A 8 -9.04 13.83 -6.80
C PRO A 8 -8.22 13.16 -7.92
N LEU A 9 -6.90 13.19 -7.84
CA LEU A 9 -6.04 12.62 -8.86
C LEU A 9 -6.14 11.09 -8.88
N ILE A 10 -6.18 10.50 -10.07
CA ILE A 10 -6.28 9.05 -10.28
C ILE A 10 -5.03 8.56 -10.98
N ILE A 11 -4.52 7.41 -10.53
CA ILE A 11 -3.44 6.69 -11.21
C ILE A 11 -4.07 5.78 -12.26
N GLN A 12 -3.64 5.91 -13.50
CA GLN A 12 -4.17 5.16 -14.64
C GLN A 12 -3.06 4.32 -15.29
N ASP A 13 -3.41 3.15 -15.82
CA ASP A 13 -2.48 2.32 -16.57
C ASP A 13 -2.58 2.66 -18.06
N VAL A 14 -1.54 3.29 -18.57
CA VAL A 14 -1.45 3.71 -19.97
C VAL A 14 -0.41 2.90 -20.76
N THR A 15 -0.02 1.74 -20.24
CA THR A 15 1.01 0.88 -20.85
C THR A 15 0.72 0.57 -22.31
N LYS A 16 -0.54 0.30 -22.62
CA LYS A 16 -0.97 -0.03 -24.01
C LYS A 16 -0.80 1.14 -24.98
N CYS A 17 -0.96 2.38 -24.53
CA CYS A 17 -0.80 3.56 -25.36
C CYS A 17 0.62 3.70 -25.91
N PHE A 18 1.61 3.19 -25.16
CA PHE A 18 3.02 3.30 -25.50
C PHE A 18 3.63 2.01 -26.07
N ALA A 19 2.81 1.02 -26.43
CA ALA A 19 3.31 -0.28 -26.93
C ALA A 19 4.19 -0.14 -28.18
N ASN A 20 3.93 0.86 -29.02
CA ASN A 20 4.68 1.14 -30.26
C ASN A 20 5.47 2.46 -30.16
N SER A 21 5.75 2.96 -28.98
CA SER A 21 6.47 4.22 -28.78
C SER A 21 7.97 4.04 -28.94
N ASP A 22 8.61 4.98 -29.65
CA ASP A 22 10.08 5.04 -29.77
C ASP A 22 10.79 5.54 -28.48
N PHE A 23 10.04 5.80 -27.42
CA PHE A 23 10.61 6.28 -26.16
C PHE A 23 11.21 5.11 -25.36
N LYS A 24 12.50 4.88 -25.57
CA LYS A 24 13.25 3.74 -24.97
C LYS A 24 13.11 3.59 -23.45
N ALA A 25 12.87 4.66 -22.71
CA ALA A 25 12.70 4.60 -21.27
C ALA A 25 11.41 3.85 -20.84
N PHE A 26 10.46 3.69 -21.77
CA PHE A 26 9.19 3.01 -21.55
C PHE A 26 9.17 1.57 -22.07
N GLU A 27 10.18 1.17 -22.84
CA GLU A 27 10.26 -0.15 -23.45
C GLU A 27 10.23 -1.27 -22.41
N GLY A 28 9.28 -2.21 -22.54
CA GLY A 28 9.12 -3.34 -21.65
C GLY A 28 8.70 -3.01 -20.22
N LYS A 29 8.19 -1.79 -19.95
CA LYS A 29 7.79 -1.32 -18.63
C LYS A 29 6.28 -1.19 -18.51
N THR A 30 5.80 -1.28 -17.26
CA THR A 30 4.46 -0.81 -16.92
C THR A 30 4.49 0.71 -16.82
N ILE A 31 3.57 1.38 -17.49
CA ILE A 31 3.50 2.84 -17.54
C ILE A 31 2.23 3.29 -16.82
N LYS A 32 2.42 3.97 -15.68
CA LYS A 32 1.34 4.62 -14.93
C LYS A 32 1.32 6.10 -15.27
N ALA A 33 0.13 6.66 -15.45
CA ALA A 33 -0.06 8.09 -15.70
C ALA A 33 -0.92 8.73 -14.60
N ILE A 34 -0.62 9.99 -14.31
CA ILE A 34 -1.43 10.85 -13.46
C ILE A 34 -1.71 12.11 -14.26
N ILE A 35 -2.97 12.30 -14.62
CA ILE A 35 -3.45 13.49 -15.30
C ILE A 35 -3.83 14.52 -14.25
N VAL A 36 -3.28 15.73 -14.40
CA VAL A 36 -3.50 16.85 -13.48
C VAL A 36 -4.27 17.93 -14.23
N PRO A 37 -5.56 18.11 -13.96
CA PRO A 37 -6.34 19.20 -14.52
C PRO A 37 -5.68 20.56 -14.20
N ASP A 38 -5.72 21.50 -15.14
CA ASP A 38 -5.08 22.82 -15.05
C ASP A 38 -3.56 22.82 -14.81
N GLY A 39 -2.95 21.64 -14.83
CA GLY A 39 -1.53 21.45 -14.56
C GLY A 39 -0.61 22.05 -15.63
N ALA A 40 -1.10 22.32 -16.85
CA ALA A 40 -0.32 22.99 -17.89
C ALA A 40 0.04 24.44 -17.50
N ASN A 41 -0.74 25.07 -16.63
CA ASN A 41 -0.47 26.41 -16.14
C ASN A 41 0.75 26.49 -15.19
N GLN A 42 1.25 25.35 -14.75
CA GLN A 42 2.43 25.30 -13.87
C GLN A 42 3.71 25.67 -14.64
N GLY A 43 4.56 26.46 -13.97
CA GLY A 43 5.87 26.82 -14.51
C GLY A 43 6.86 25.64 -14.50
N ARG A 44 7.91 25.72 -15.34
CA ARG A 44 8.94 24.67 -15.44
C ARG A 44 9.52 24.23 -14.10
N LYS A 45 9.72 25.15 -13.17
CA LYS A 45 10.25 24.88 -11.82
C LYS A 45 9.38 23.86 -11.04
N PHE A 46 8.06 23.83 -11.30
CA PHE A 46 7.19 22.84 -10.67
C PHE A 46 7.52 21.43 -11.14
N PHE A 47 7.67 21.23 -12.46
CA PHE A 47 8.02 19.94 -13.06
C PHE A 47 9.43 19.47 -12.65
N ASP A 48 10.38 20.40 -12.60
CA ASP A 48 11.74 20.12 -12.15
C ASP A 48 11.73 19.63 -10.67
N LYS A 49 10.99 20.30 -9.79
CA LYS A 49 10.83 19.88 -8.39
C LYS A 49 10.08 18.56 -8.21
N MET A 50 9.10 18.27 -9.07
CA MET A 50 8.42 16.97 -9.05
C MET A 50 9.36 15.86 -9.50
N THR A 51 10.21 16.12 -10.48
CA THR A 51 11.24 15.18 -10.93
C THR A 51 12.28 14.94 -9.84
N GLU A 52 12.75 15.99 -9.17
CA GLU A 52 13.67 15.91 -8.04
C GLU A 52 13.07 15.05 -6.90
N TYR A 53 11.81 15.26 -6.55
CA TYR A 53 11.11 14.45 -5.56
C TYR A 53 11.03 12.97 -5.98
N ALA A 54 10.59 12.71 -7.21
CA ALA A 54 10.43 11.34 -7.70
C ALA A 54 11.77 10.58 -7.75
N THR A 55 12.87 11.27 -8.04
CA THR A 55 14.21 10.66 -8.11
C THR A 55 14.98 10.68 -6.78
N SER A 56 14.36 11.17 -5.70
CA SER A 56 14.97 11.13 -4.37
C SER A 56 15.17 9.69 -3.87
N GLU A 57 16.06 9.49 -2.90
CA GLU A 57 16.33 8.19 -2.28
C GLU A 57 15.06 7.57 -1.64
N GLU A 58 14.15 8.41 -1.16
CA GLU A 58 12.89 7.99 -0.53
C GLU A 58 11.91 7.39 -1.55
N VAL A 59 11.82 7.96 -2.74
CA VAL A 59 10.88 7.54 -3.80
C VAL A 59 11.52 6.53 -4.73
N GLY A 60 12.77 6.78 -5.18
CA GLY A 60 13.61 5.84 -5.91
C GLY A 60 13.26 5.68 -7.39
N ALA A 61 12.54 6.62 -8.01
CA ALA A 61 12.31 6.59 -9.45
C ALA A 61 13.60 6.85 -10.23
N LYS A 62 13.74 6.21 -11.39
CA LYS A 62 14.85 6.50 -12.34
C LYS A 62 14.68 7.82 -13.08
N GLY A 63 13.47 8.36 -13.09
CA GLY A 63 13.08 9.60 -13.72
C GLY A 63 11.57 9.82 -13.60
N LEU A 64 11.12 11.02 -13.92
CA LEU A 64 9.70 11.36 -14.01
C LEU A 64 9.45 12.05 -15.36
N ALA A 65 8.83 11.34 -16.28
CA ALA A 65 8.43 11.91 -17.55
C ALA A 65 7.15 12.73 -17.39
N TRP A 66 7.01 13.79 -18.19
CA TRP A 66 5.83 14.63 -18.15
C TRP A 66 5.57 15.33 -19.47
N THR A 67 4.32 15.70 -19.69
CA THR A 67 3.88 16.56 -20.80
C THR A 67 2.83 17.55 -20.32
N LYS A 68 2.59 18.57 -21.10
CA LYS A 68 1.46 19.49 -20.98
C LYS A 68 0.57 19.35 -22.21
N TYR A 69 -0.71 19.42 -22.01
CA TYR A 69 -1.70 19.59 -23.08
C TYR A 69 -2.27 21.01 -22.99
N GLU A 70 -1.74 21.89 -23.83
CA GLU A 70 -2.02 23.34 -23.77
C GLU A 70 -3.45 23.67 -24.25
N GLU A 71 -3.93 24.85 -23.90
CA GLU A 71 -5.23 25.36 -24.37
C GLU A 71 -5.32 25.39 -25.93
N SER A 72 -4.20 25.63 -26.60
CA SER A 72 -4.09 25.60 -28.07
C SER A 72 -4.38 24.21 -28.67
N GLY A 73 -4.35 23.13 -27.85
CA GLY A 73 -4.41 21.76 -28.31
C GLY A 73 -3.05 21.16 -28.68
N GLU A 74 -1.96 21.89 -28.42
CA GLU A 74 -0.59 21.41 -28.60
C GLU A 74 -0.11 20.65 -27.37
N VAL A 75 0.68 19.58 -27.59
CA VAL A 75 1.38 18.88 -26.50
C VAL A 75 2.81 19.40 -26.42
N THR A 76 3.18 19.90 -25.24
CA THR A 76 4.49 20.51 -24.99
C THR A 76 5.20 19.86 -23.78
N GLY A 77 6.46 20.23 -23.55
CA GLY A 77 7.22 19.80 -22.37
C GLY A 77 8.00 18.49 -22.56
N GLY A 78 8.50 17.97 -21.49
CA GLY A 78 9.47 16.87 -21.34
C GLY A 78 9.53 15.81 -22.45
N ILE A 79 8.51 14.96 -22.55
CA ILE A 79 8.48 13.88 -23.56
C ILE A 79 7.50 14.16 -24.72
N ALA A 80 7.09 15.42 -24.92
CA ALA A 80 6.09 15.77 -25.92
C ALA A 80 6.38 15.22 -27.33
N LYS A 81 7.64 15.19 -27.75
CA LYS A 81 8.06 14.65 -29.05
C LYS A 81 7.76 13.17 -29.28
N PHE A 82 7.48 12.42 -28.19
CA PHE A 82 7.12 11.01 -28.23
C PHE A 82 5.61 10.77 -28.08
N ILE A 83 4.84 11.83 -27.87
CA ILE A 83 3.39 11.77 -27.82
C ILE A 83 2.85 11.97 -29.25
N THR A 84 2.61 10.86 -29.94
CA THR A 84 2.01 10.87 -31.25
C THR A 84 0.54 11.32 -31.19
N ASP A 85 -0.04 11.67 -32.31
CA ASP A 85 -1.48 12.02 -32.36
C ASP A 85 -2.36 10.86 -31.85
N GLU A 86 -1.99 9.62 -32.17
CA GLU A 86 -2.67 8.41 -31.66
C GLU A 86 -2.62 8.32 -30.14
N ILE A 87 -1.44 8.46 -29.51
CA ILE A 87 -1.28 8.46 -28.07
C ILE A 87 -2.07 9.61 -27.43
N LYS A 88 -2.02 10.81 -28.05
CA LYS A 88 -2.78 11.97 -27.58
C LYS A 88 -4.28 11.70 -27.58
N GLU A 89 -4.81 11.14 -28.67
CA GLU A 89 -6.23 10.81 -28.79
C GLU A 89 -6.66 9.74 -27.77
N GLN A 90 -5.83 8.72 -27.54
CA GLN A 90 -6.09 7.74 -26.46
C GLN A 90 -6.12 8.39 -25.09
N LEU A 91 -5.14 9.25 -24.76
CA LEU A 91 -5.11 9.96 -23.46
C LEU A 91 -6.35 10.84 -23.27
N ILE A 92 -6.86 11.48 -24.34
CA ILE A 92 -8.09 12.28 -24.29
C ILE A 92 -9.31 11.37 -24.12
N ASN A 93 -9.49 10.39 -24.99
CA ASN A 93 -10.75 9.65 -25.10
C ASN A 93 -10.93 8.57 -24.04
N GLU A 94 -9.84 7.90 -23.65
CA GLU A 94 -9.89 6.79 -22.71
C GLU A 94 -9.54 7.20 -21.28
N PHE A 95 -8.68 8.22 -21.13
CA PHE A 95 -8.12 8.59 -19.84
C PHE A 95 -8.51 9.99 -19.35
N GLY A 96 -9.28 10.73 -20.13
CA GLY A 96 -9.86 12.02 -19.73
C GLY A 96 -8.82 13.16 -19.64
N MET A 97 -7.83 13.17 -20.55
CA MET A 97 -6.89 14.30 -20.64
C MET A 97 -7.57 15.48 -21.32
N ASP A 98 -7.91 16.48 -20.55
CA ASP A 98 -8.49 17.74 -21.04
C ASP A 98 -7.42 18.79 -21.36
N LYS A 99 -7.79 19.82 -22.10
CA LYS A 99 -6.97 21.02 -22.34
C LYS A 99 -6.54 21.63 -21.00
N ASN A 100 -5.39 22.28 -21.00
CA ASN A 100 -4.72 22.80 -19.81
C ASN A 100 -4.24 21.75 -18.80
N SER A 101 -4.35 20.45 -19.09
CA SER A 101 -3.82 19.40 -18.23
C SER A 101 -2.31 19.23 -18.37
N SER A 102 -1.68 18.75 -17.31
CA SER A 102 -0.37 18.10 -17.41
C SER A 102 -0.50 16.62 -17.09
N VAL A 103 0.38 15.80 -17.66
CA VAL A 103 0.43 14.36 -17.42
C VAL A 103 1.81 13.99 -16.91
N PHE A 104 1.86 13.25 -15.81
CA PHE A 104 3.08 12.67 -15.26
C PHE A 104 3.07 11.17 -15.52
N PHE A 105 4.17 10.65 -16.06
CA PHE A 105 4.32 9.23 -16.40
C PHE A 105 5.41 8.60 -15.56
N ILE A 106 5.09 7.44 -14.98
CA ILE A 106 5.98 6.61 -14.21
C ILE A 106 6.13 5.27 -14.93
N ALA A 107 7.35 4.90 -15.26
CA ALA A 107 7.66 3.67 -15.99
C ALA A 107 8.69 2.82 -15.24
N ASP A 108 8.27 1.66 -14.77
CA ASP A 108 9.14 0.64 -14.14
C ASP A 108 8.44 -0.74 -14.15
N GLU A 109 9.03 -1.72 -13.46
CA GLU A 109 8.34 -2.97 -13.16
C GLU A 109 7.03 -2.71 -12.42
N PHE A 110 6.02 -3.56 -12.63
CA PHE A 110 4.63 -3.33 -12.20
C PHE A 110 4.50 -2.85 -10.74
N LYS A 111 5.05 -3.60 -9.78
CA LYS A 111 4.97 -3.24 -8.35
C LYS A 111 5.68 -1.93 -8.03
N THR A 112 6.84 -1.70 -8.64
CA THR A 112 7.64 -0.48 -8.46
C THR A 112 6.93 0.73 -9.05
N ALA A 113 6.37 0.60 -10.27
CA ALA A 113 5.61 1.66 -10.92
C ALA A 113 4.39 2.07 -10.08
N GLN A 114 3.66 1.11 -9.51
CA GLN A 114 2.52 1.38 -8.63
C GLN A 114 2.93 2.14 -7.37
N LYS A 115 3.99 1.69 -6.69
CA LYS A 115 4.51 2.35 -5.49
C LYS A 115 4.91 3.80 -5.76
N ILE A 116 5.72 4.01 -6.79
CA ILE A 116 6.19 5.36 -7.18
C ILE A 116 5.01 6.25 -7.59
N ALA A 117 4.08 5.73 -8.39
CA ALA A 117 2.89 6.48 -8.79
C ALA A 117 2.04 6.92 -7.60
N GLY A 118 1.89 6.06 -6.59
CA GLY A 118 1.23 6.39 -5.32
C GLY A 118 1.88 7.58 -4.61
N LEU A 119 3.21 7.56 -4.47
CA LEU A 119 3.97 8.66 -3.84
C LEU A 119 3.89 9.95 -4.65
N VAL A 120 4.04 9.87 -5.97
CA VAL A 120 3.91 11.03 -6.87
C VAL A 120 2.50 11.63 -6.82
N ARG A 121 1.45 10.79 -6.77
CA ARG A 121 0.06 11.24 -6.62
C ARG A 121 -0.16 12.04 -5.33
N ILE A 122 0.37 11.53 -4.22
CA ILE A 122 0.28 12.20 -2.91
C ILE A 122 0.97 13.56 -2.96
N GLU A 123 2.19 13.61 -3.48
CA GLU A 123 2.97 14.84 -3.56
C GLU A 123 2.34 15.88 -4.51
N LEU A 124 1.79 15.45 -5.64
CA LEU A 124 1.02 16.32 -6.54
C LEU A 124 -0.18 16.93 -5.86
N GLY A 125 -0.99 16.11 -5.18
CA GLY A 125 -2.16 16.58 -4.45
C GLY A 125 -1.80 17.60 -3.37
N LYS A 126 -0.69 17.38 -2.65
CA LYS A 126 -0.19 18.29 -1.62
C LYS A 126 0.33 19.61 -2.19
N ARG A 127 1.18 19.56 -3.21
CA ARG A 127 1.78 20.78 -3.81
C ARG A 127 0.78 21.67 -4.52
N LEU A 128 -0.27 21.08 -5.02
CA LEU A 128 -1.34 21.78 -5.73
C LEU A 128 -2.55 22.13 -4.85
N ASP A 129 -2.49 21.82 -3.55
CA ASP A 129 -3.58 22.04 -2.56
C ASP A 129 -4.92 21.46 -3.05
N LEU A 130 -4.89 20.23 -3.60
CA LEU A 130 -6.06 19.60 -4.19
C LEU A 130 -6.91 18.80 -3.21
N LEU A 131 -6.41 18.57 -2.00
CA LEU A 131 -7.11 17.75 -1.03
C LEU A 131 -8.36 18.50 -0.51
N GLU A 132 -9.50 17.81 -0.54
CA GLU A 132 -10.72 18.33 0.13
C GLU A 132 -10.45 18.57 1.61
N LYS A 133 -10.92 19.69 2.14
CA LYS A 133 -10.74 20.10 3.54
C LYS A 133 -12.00 19.79 4.34
N ASP A 134 -11.84 19.54 5.63
CA ASP A 134 -12.93 19.35 6.60
C ASP A 134 -13.88 18.19 6.24
N VAL A 135 -13.35 17.12 5.62
CA VAL A 135 -14.13 15.94 5.24
C VAL A 135 -13.42 14.64 5.61
N TYR A 136 -14.20 13.62 5.88
CA TYR A 136 -13.74 12.23 6.04
C TYR A 136 -14.18 11.42 4.83
N ARG A 137 -13.20 10.87 4.08
CA ARG A 137 -13.42 10.03 2.91
C ARG A 137 -13.00 8.60 3.24
N PHE A 138 -13.97 7.70 3.26
CA PHE A 138 -13.76 6.29 3.60
C PHE A 138 -13.73 5.41 2.35
N CYS A 139 -12.91 4.36 2.41
CA CYS A 139 -12.97 3.25 1.49
C CYS A 139 -12.58 1.94 2.18
N TYR A 140 -13.00 0.82 1.58
CA TYR A 140 -12.49 -0.49 1.92
C TYR A 140 -11.42 -0.89 0.92
N ILE A 141 -10.32 -1.45 1.43
CA ILE A 141 -9.38 -2.22 0.65
C ILE A 141 -9.71 -3.68 0.90
N VAL A 142 -9.89 -4.46 -0.14
CA VAL A 142 -10.31 -5.87 -0.08
C VAL A 142 -9.41 -6.72 -0.98
N ASP A 143 -9.63 -8.03 -0.98
CA ASP A 143 -8.93 -8.96 -1.87
C ASP A 143 -7.41 -8.95 -1.68
N PHE A 144 -6.97 -8.98 -0.42
CA PHE A 144 -5.56 -9.09 -0.12
C PHE A 144 -4.99 -10.44 -0.58
N PRO A 145 -3.76 -10.46 -1.12
CA PRO A 145 -3.07 -11.73 -1.34
C PRO A 145 -2.96 -12.51 -0.02
N MET A 146 -3.18 -13.81 -0.06
CA MET A 146 -3.04 -14.66 1.13
C MET A 146 -1.56 -14.90 1.46
N TYR A 147 -0.74 -15.02 0.42
CA TYR A 147 0.69 -15.29 0.52
C TYR A 147 1.53 -14.25 -0.21
N GLU A 148 2.78 -14.16 0.18
CA GLU A 148 3.82 -13.39 -0.52
C GLU A 148 5.15 -14.16 -0.52
N LEU A 149 6.08 -13.73 -1.35
CA LEU A 149 7.46 -14.21 -1.27
C LEU A 149 8.22 -13.40 -0.23
N SER A 150 8.84 -14.09 0.71
CA SER A 150 9.80 -13.50 1.63
C SER A 150 11.06 -13.02 0.89
N ASP A 151 11.90 -12.25 1.54
CA ASP A 151 13.20 -11.84 1.00
C ASP A 151 14.12 -13.04 0.67
N GLU A 152 13.88 -14.18 1.31
CA GLU A 152 14.59 -15.44 1.09
C GLU A 152 14.00 -16.29 -0.05
N GLY A 153 12.90 -15.82 -0.68
CA GLY A 153 12.22 -16.50 -1.78
C GLY A 153 11.32 -17.68 -1.34
N THR A 154 10.97 -17.75 -0.06
CA THR A 154 10.01 -18.72 0.47
C THR A 154 8.61 -18.12 0.52
N ILE A 155 7.57 -18.96 0.40
CA ILE A 155 6.19 -18.54 0.55
C ILE A 155 5.91 -18.31 2.04
N ASP A 156 5.38 -17.13 2.37
CA ASP A 156 4.92 -16.78 3.71
C ASP A 156 3.54 -16.10 3.63
N PHE A 157 2.85 -15.99 4.77
CA PHE A 157 1.59 -15.25 4.83
C PHE A 157 1.82 -13.76 4.65
N ASN A 158 0.99 -13.12 3.82
CA ASN A 158 1.11 -11.67 3.59
C ASN A 158 0.77 -10.85 4.85
N HIS A 159 -0.42 -11.07 5.45
CA HIS A 159 -0.87 -10.31 6.62
C HIS A 159 -1.37 -11.22 7.75
N ASN A 160 -2.57 -11.80 7.60
CA ASN A 160 -3.22 -12.55 8.66
C ASN A 160 -3.38 -14.03 8.27
N PRO A 161 -2.60 -14.94 8.90
CA PRO A 161 -2.64 -16.37 8.57
C PRO A 161 -3.98 -17.06 8.88
N PHE A 162 -4.82 -16.42 9.70
CA PHE A 162 -6.11 -16.96 10.10
C PHE A 162 -7.27 -16.45 9.24
N SER A 163 -6.99 -15.79 8.13
CA SER A 163 -8.02 -15.38 7.17
C SER A 163 -8.48 -16.56 6.35
N MET A 164 -9.76 -16.55 5.97
CA MET A 164 -10.31 -17.54 5.05
C MET A 164 -9.81 -17.26 3.64
N PRO A 165 -9.17 -18.24 2.96
CA PRO A 165 -8.82 -18.10 1.55
C PRO A 165 -10.09 -18.06 0.69
N GLN A 166 -10.09 -17.20 -0.33
CA GLN A 166 -11.13 -17.21 -1.35
C GLN A 166 -11.05 -18.50 -2.16
N GLY A 167 -12.18 -19.16 -2.37
CA GLY A 167 -12.21 -20.49 -2.96
C GLY A 167 -11.92 -21.65 -1.99
N GLY A 168 -11.58 -21.37 -0.73
CA GLY A 168 -11.43 -22.39 0.32
C GLY A 168 -10.38 -23.45 0.04
N MET A 169 -10.67 -24.71 0.31
CA MET A 169 -9.76 -25.84 0.11
C MET A 169 -9.38 -26.02 -1.36
N GLU A 170 -10.32 -25.86 -2.28
CA GLU A 170 -10.08 -26.01 -3.72
C GLU A 170 -9.00 -25.04 -4.22
N ALA A 171 -9.05 -23.78 -3.78
CA ALA A 171 -8.03 -22.81 -4.15
C ALA A 171 -6.64 -23.20 -3.61
N LEU A 172 -6.57 -23.68 -2.36
CA LEU A 172 -5.31 -24.13 -1.74
C LEU A 172 -4.70 -25.37 -2.41
N GLU A 173 -5.51 -26.17 -3.10
CA GLU A 173 -5.04 -27.41 -3.77
C GLU A 173 -4.72 -27.22 -5.24
N THR A 174 -5.31 -26.21 -5.91
CA THR A 174 -5.27 -26.13 -7.37
C THR A 174 -4.66 -24.85 -7.93
N GLN A 175 -4.59 -23.75 -7.14
CA GLN A 175 -4.05 -22.47 -7.60
C GLN A 175 -2.59 -22.31 -7.20
N ASP A 176 -1.88 -21.43 -7.93
CA ASP A 176 -0.60 -20.93 -7.46
C ASP A 176 -0.80 -20.18 -6.14
N PRO A 177 -0.04 -20.47 -5.08
CA PRO A 177 -0.18 -19.82 -3.80
C PRO A 177 -0.14 -18.29 -3.87
N LEU A 178 0.65 -17.71 -4.78
CA LEU A 178 0.78 -16.26 -4.94
C LEU A 178 -0.43 -15.60 -5.62
N ASP A 179 -1.32 -16.39 -6.23
CA ASP A 179 -2.56 -15.93 -6.84
C ASP A 179 -3.77 -16.07 -5.92
N ILE A 180 -3.61 -16.78 -4.79
CA ILE A 180 -4.71 -16.97 -3.81
C ILE A 180 -4.97 -15.67 -3.06
N LEU A 181 -6.22 -15.22 -3.08
CA LEU A 181 -6.69 -14.08 -2.31
C LEU A 181 -7.30 -14.54 -0.98
N ALA A 182 -7.24 -13.68 0.02
CA ALA A 182 -7.89 -13.88 1.31
C ALA A 182 -9.07 -12.92 1.50
N TYR A 183 -10.08 -13.33 2.26
CA TYR A 183 -11.15 -12.44 2.71
C TYR A 183 -10.65 -11.53 3.84
N GLN A 184 -9.67 -10.71 3.52
CA GLN A 184 -9.17 -9.63 4.39
C GLN A 184 -9.69 -8.29 3.91
N TYR A 185 -9.83 -7.35 4.82
CA TYR A 185 -10.28 -6.00 4.50
C TYR A 185 -9.71 -4.98 5.47
N ASP A 186 -9.36 -3.82 4.94
CA ASP A 186 -9.01 -2.64 5.72
C ASP A 186 -10.03 -1.54 5.47
N LEU A 187 -10.47 -0.89 6.54
CA LEU A 187 -11.19 0.37 6.46
C LEU A 187 -10.17 1.51 6.48
N VAL A 188 -10.14 2.27 5.42
CA VAL A 188 -9.22 3.41 5.25
C VAL A 188 -10.00 4.71 5.28
N CYS A 189 -9.47 5.73 5.96
CA CYS A 189 -9.99 7.09 5.96
C CYS A 189 -8.85 8.08 5.78
N ASN A 190 -8.97 8.98 4.79
CA ASN A 190 -8.02 10.06 4.53
C ASN A 190 -6.55 9.60 4.47
N GLY A 191 -6.29 8.43 3.90
CA GLY A 191 -4.93 7.88 3.79
C GLY A 191 -4.45 7.09 5.02
N TYR A 192 -5.29 6.88 6.02
CA TYR A 192 -4.97 6.10 7.21
C TYR A 192 -5.84 4.86 7.31
N GLU A 193 -5.23 3.71 7.60
CA GLU A 193 -5.93 2.48 7.96
C GLU A 193 -6.56 2.67 9.34
N MET A 194 -7.89 2.70 9.38
CA MET A 194 -8.67 2.91 10.60
C MET A 194 -9.00 1.61 11.31
N ALA A 195 -9.20 0.55 10.56
CA ALA A 195 -9.43 -0.78 11.07
C ALA A 195 -8.93 -1.81 10.07
N SER A 196 -8.41 -2.91 10.55
CA SER A 196 -8.10 -4.10 9.77
C SER A 196 -8.93 -5.27 10.23
N GLY A 197 -9.36 -6.13 9.31
CA GLY A 197 -10.23 -7.25 9.60
C GLY A 197 -10.13 -8.38 8.60
N ALA A 198 -10.78 -9.48 8.95
CA ALA A 198 -10.90 -10.62 8.05
C ALA A 198 -12.15 -11.45 8.35
N VAL A 199 -12.68 -12.12 7.32
CA VAL A 199 -13.46 -13.34 7.54
C VAL A 199 -12.50 -14.43 7.97
N ARG A 200 -12.75 -15.02 9.13
CA ARG A 200 -11.82 -15.96 9.76
C ARG A 200 -11.94 -17.35 9.16
N ASN A 201 -10.81 -18.00 9.03
CA ASN A 201 -10.79 -19.43 8.76
C ASN A 201 -11.29 -20.16 10.01
N HIS A 202 -12.39 -20.84 9.89
CA HIS A 202 -13.05 -21.60 10.95
C HIS A 202 -13.03 -23.11 10.72
N ASN A 203 -12.40 -23.53 9.61
CA ASN A 203 -12.26 -24.94 9.25
C ASN A 203 -10.83 -25.42 9.58
N PRO A 204 -10.67 -26.44 10.45
CA PRO A 204 -9.35 -26.91 10.84
C PRO A 204 -8.54 -27.51 9.69
N GLU A 205 -9.18 -28.17 8.72
CA GLU A 205 -8.48 -28.76 7.57
C GLU A 205 -7.93 -27.67 6.64
N ILE A 206 -8.75 -26.65 6.35
CA ILE A 206 -8.30 -25.47 5.56
C ILE A 206 -7.16 -24.74 6.30
N MET A 207 -7.25 -24.62 7.63
CA MET A 207 -6.20 -23.98 8.41
C MET A 207 -4.86 -24.74 8.30
N VAL A 208 -4.87 -26.05 8.49
CA VAL A 208 -3.67 -26.89 8.36
C VAL A 208 -3.10 -26.77 6.96
N LYS A 209 -3.92 -26.91 5.93
CA LYS A 209 -3.50 -26.82 4.54
C LYS A 209 -2.87 -25.46 4.20
N ALA A 210 -3.47 -24.37 4.68
CA ALA A 210 -2.94 -23.04 4.49
C ALA A 210 -1.55 -22.86 5.13
N PHE A 211 -1.35 -23.41 6.33
CA PHE A 211 -0.05 -23.37 7.00
C PHE A 211 0.99 -24.29 6.34
N GLU A 212 0.59 -25.44 5.79
CA GLU A 212 1.48 -26.33 5.04
C GLU A 212 2.08 -25.64 3.81
N ILE A 213 1.32 -24.83 3.08
CA ILE A 213 1.80 -24.04 1.94
C ILE A 213 2.88 -23.04 2.38
N ALA A 214 2.74 -22.45 3.56
CA ALA A 214 3.75 -21.58 4.17
C ALA A 214 4.90 -22.35 4.87
N GLY A 215 5.01 -23.67 4.64
CA GLY A 215 6.13 -24.48 5.13
C GLY A 215 6.01 -25.01 6.55
N TYR A 216 4.87 -24.84 7.21
CA TYR A 216 4.62 -25.40 8.55
C TYR A 216 4.05 -26.82 8.43
N LYS A 217 4.23 -27.63 9.46
CA LYS A 217 3.58 -28.94 9.59
C LYS A 217 2.33 -28.84 10.44
N GLU A 218 1.41 -29.77 10.29
CA GLU A 218 0.22 -29.85 11.17
C GLU A 218 0.58 -29.86 12.64
N GLU A 219 1.69 -30.53 13.02
CA GLU A 219 2.16 -30.55 14.41
C GLU A 219 2.60 -29.18 14.92
N ASP A 220 3.18 -28.33 14.04
CA ASP A 220 3.53 -26.94 14.39
C ASP A 220 2.27 -26.13 14.66
N VAL A 221 1.22 -26.32 13.87
CA VAL A 221 -0.08 -25.67 14.08
C VAL A 221 -0.70 -26.09 15.41
N LYS A 222 -0.69 -27.39 15.72
CA LYS A 222 -1.18 -27.92 17.00
C LYS A 222 -0.40 -27.41 18.20
N ASN A 223 0.92 -27.32 18.09
CA ASN A 223 1.76 -26.87 19.18
C ASN A 223 1.69 -25.36 19.41
N ARG A 224 1.65 -24.57 18.35
CA ARG A 224 1.64 -23.10 18.44
C ARG A 224 0.25 -22.51 18.66
N PHE A 225 -0.77 -23.12 18.06
CA PHE A 225 -2.15 -22.64 18.04
C PHE A 225 -3.14 -23.69 18.57
N GLY A 226 -2.68 -24.57 19.48
CA GLY A 226 -3.43 -25.72 19.95
C GLY A 226 -4.82 -25.38 20.53
N ALA A 227 -4.94 -24.28 21.26
CA ALA A 227 -6.23 -23.83 21.79
C ALA A 227 -7.25 -23.55 20.67
N LEU A 228 -6.81 -22.83 19.63
CA LEU A 228 -7.65 -22.50 18.47
C LEU A 228 -7.96 -23.74 17.63
N TYR A 229 -6.93 -24.54 17.32
CA TYR A 229 -7.06 -25.79 16.58
C TYR A 229 -8.05 -26.74 17.25
N ASN A 230 -7.94 -26.95 18.56
CA ASN A 230 -8.83 -27.80 19.34
C ASN A 230 -10.26 -27.26 19.36
N ALA A 231 -10.43 -25.94 19.53
CA ALA A 231 -11.76 -25.32 19.52
C ALA A 231 -12.49 -25.56 18.17
N PHE A 232 -11.75 -25.53 17.06
CA PHE A 232 -12.33 -25.74 15.72
C PHE A 232 -12.86 -27.16 15.52
N GLN A 233 -12.35 -28.16 16.25
CA GLN A 233 -12.86 -29.54 16.20
C GLN A 233 -14.30 -29.67 16.72
N TYR A 234 -14.80 -28.70 17.49
CA TYR A 234 -16.14 -28.70 18.05
C TYR A 234 -17.20 -27.95 17.23
N GLY A 235 -16.86 -27.58 15.98
CA GLY A 235 -17.83 -26.97 15.07
C GLY A 235 -17.90 -25.44 15.23
N THR A 236 -16.80 -24.76 15.00
CA THR A 236 -16.73 -23.30 15.01
C THR A 236 -17.63 -22.69 13.95
N PRO A 237 -18.52 -21.74 14.29
CA PRO A 237 -19.36 -21.07 13.31
C PRO A 237 -18.51 -20.16 12.41
N PRO A 238 -18.95 -19.91 11.16
CA PRO A 238 -18.39 -18.84 10.36
C PRO A 238 -18.42 -17.51 11.11
N HIS A 239 -17.29 -16.80 11.13
CA HIS A 239 -17.19 -15.54 11.86
C HIS A 239 -16.20 -14.58 11.17
N ALA A 240 -16.36 -13.32 11.44
CA ALA A 240 -15.48 -12.26 10.99
C ALA A 240 -15.25 -11.26 12.12
N GLY A 241 -14.21 -10.45 12.00
CA GLY A 241 -13.94 -9.40 12.96
C GLY A 241 -13.04 -8.35 12.39
N ALA A 242 -13.08 -7.16 13.00
CA ALA A 242 -12.20 -6.04 12.69
C ALA A 242 -11.63 -5.44 13.99
N ALA A 243 -10.44 -4.88 13.92
CA ALA A 243 -9.76 -4.23 15.01
C ALA A 243 -9.62 -2.72 14.70
N PRO A 244 -10.51 -1.86 15.23
CA PRO A 244 -10.42 -0.42 15.06
C PRO A 244 -9.23 0.17 15.82
N GLY A 245 -8.46 1.03 15.15
CA GLY A 245 -7.33 1.76 15.75
C GLY A 245 -7.79 3.05 16.43
N VAL A 246 -8.11 3.02 17.70
CA VAL A 246 -8.64 4.17 18.46
C VAL A 246 -7.71 5.37 18.37
N ASP A 247 -6.40 5.18 18.56
CA ASP A 247 -5.43 6.27 18.46
C ASP A 247 -5.43 6.95 17.08
N ARG A 248 -5.59 6.16 16.00
CA ARG A 248 -5.69 6.71 14.64
C ARG A 248 -6.99 7.50 14.44
N MET A 249 -8.10 7.05 15.05
CA MET A 249 -9.37 7.81 15.03
C MET A 249 -9.21 9.15 15.72
N VAL A 250 -8.62 9.18 16.92
CA VAL A 250 -8.36 10.40 17.65
C VAL A 250 -7.43 11.32 16.86
N MET A 251 -6.37 10.78 16.26
CA MET A 251 -5.43 11.52 15.41
C MET A 251 -6.15 12.24 14.25
N LEU A 252 -7.10 11.56 13.60
CA LEU A 252 -7.87 12.15 12.50
C LEU A 252 -8.87 13.23 13.00
N ILE A 253 -9.49 13.01 14.15
CA ILE A 253 -10.44 13.99 14.75
C ILE A 253 -9.69 15.27 15.14
N GLU A 254 -8.48 15.14 15.69
CA GLU A 254 -7.63 16.27 16.09
C GLU A 254 -6.83 16.87 14.90
N ASP A 255 -7.06 16.42 13.68
CA ASP A 255 -6.30 16.80 12.46
C ASP A 255 -4.79 16.75 12.65
N SER A 256 -4.32 15.80 13.47
CA SER A 256 -2.91 15.60 13.74
C SER A 256 -2.29 14.67 12.68
N GLN A 257 -1.06 14.99 12.25
CA GLN A 257 -0.31 14.18 11.28
C GLN A 257 0.60 13.15 11.95
N ASN A 258 0.66 13.16 13.28
CA ASN A 258 1.56 12.31 14.03
C ASN A 258 0.82 11.64 15.19
N ILE A 259 0.71 10.33 15.16
CA ILE A 259 0.06 9.53 16.19
C ILE A 259 0.66 9.75 17.60
N ARG A 260 1.92 10.18 17.70
CA ARG A 260 2.55 10.49 18.99
C ARG A 260 1.92 11.68 19.72
N GLU A 261 1.21 12.54 19.01
CA GLU A 261 0.51 13.70 19.61
C GLU A 261 -0.75 13.28 20.40
N VAL A 262 -1.28 12.09 20.10
CA VAL A 262 -2.52 11.58 20.72
C VAL A 262 -2.28 10.40 21.67
N ILE A 263 -1.03 9.93 21.79
CA ILE A 263 -0.64 8.86 22.73
C ILE A 263 -0.07 9.50 24.00
N ALA A 264 -0.57 9.09 25.16
CA ALA A 264 -0.19 9.66 26.46
C ALA A 264 1.31 9.50 26.80
N PHE A 265 1.93 8.36 26.40
CA PHE A 265 3.33 8.05 26.67
C PHE A 265 4.06 7.59 25.42
N PRO A 266 4.29 8.48 24.44
CA PRO A 266 4.88 8.12 23.17
C PRO A 266 6.35 7.78 23.31
N LYS A 267 6.80 6.70 22.67
CA LYS A 267 8.21 6.35 22.55
C LYS A 267 8.88 7.10 21.40
N ASN A 268 10.13 7.49 21.62
CA ASN A 268 10.96 8.07 20.56
C ASN A 268 11.48 6.99 19.58
N LYS A 269 12.22 7.41 18.53
CA LYS A 269 12.81 6.51 17.52
C LYS A 269 13.75 5.43 18.10
N ARG A 270 14.24 5.62 19.34
CA ARG A 270 15.09 4.66 20.04
C ARG A 270 14.29 3.78 21.02
N ALA A 271 12.98 3.69 20.85
CA ALA A 271 12.05 2.97 21.72
C ALA A 271 12.12 3.39 23.21
N ARG A 272 12.45 4.68 23.49
CA ARG A 272 12.51 5.23 24.83
C ARG A 272 11.31 6.12 25.11
N ASP A 273 10.68 5.89 26.24
CA ASP A 273 9.75 6.82 26.87
C ASP A 273 10.56 7.81 27.73
N LEU A 274 10.58 9.07 27.31
CA LEU A 274 11.38 10.11 27.98
C LEU A 274 10.76 10.56 29.29
N LEU A 275 9.43 10.49 29.42
CA LEU A 275 8.69 10.88 30.61
C LEU A 275 8.89 9.83 31.73
N MET A 276 8.60 8.57 31.42
CA MET A 276 8.72 7.44 32.36
C MET A 276 10.15 6.91 32.50
N ARG A 277 11.08 7.40 31.67
CA ARG A 277 12.48 6.95 31.58
C ARG A 277 12.62 5.44 31.31
N ALA A 278 11.67 4.88 30.55
CA ALA A 278 11.71 3.48 30.12
C ALA A 278 12.44 3.32 28.77
N PRO A 279 13.08 2.16 28.51
CA PRO A 279 13.31 1.06 29.43
C PRO A 279 14.36 1.40 30.51
N SER A 280 14.25 0.77 31.67
CA SER A 280 15.21 0.88 32.76
C SER A 280 15.93 -0.45 32.99
N VAL A 281 17.07 -0.39 33.67
CA VAL A 281 17.83 -1.58 34.02
C VAL A 281 17.07 -2.38 35.07
N VAL A 282 17.01 -3.70 34.92
CA VAL A 282 16.44 -4.63 35.92
C VAL A 282 17.55 -5.12 36.88
N SER A 283 17.18 -5.46 38.09
CA SER A 283 18.13 -5.99 39.08
C SER A 283 18.48 -7.45 38.79
N GLU A 284 19.64 -7.89 39.26
CA GLU A 284 20.03 -9.31 39.18
C GLU A 284 19.02 -10.25 39.86
N GLN A 285 18.38 -9.79 40.95
CA GLN A 285 17.36 -10.58 41.61
C GLN A 285 16.13 -10.81 40.72
N GLN A 286 15.68 -9.77 40.04
CA GLN A 286 14.57 -9.88 39.05
C GLN A 286 14.89 -10.85 37.93
N LEU A 287 16.13 -10.87 37.43
CA LEU A 287 16.55 -11.85 36.44
C LEU A 287 16.54 -13.27 36.99
N LYS A 288 17.04 -13.47 38.21
CA LYS A 288 17.04 -14.78 38.90
C LYS A 288 15.61 -15.31 39.12
N ASP A 289 14.69 -14.44 39.51
CA ASP A 289 13.29 -14.80 39.76
C ASP A 289 12.58 -15.38 38.52
N VAL A 290 13.02 -14.98 37.34
CA VAL A 290 12.50 -15.47 36.04
C VAL A 290 13.47 -16.42 35.33
N HIS A 291 14.53 -16.87 36.00
CA HIS A 291 15.54 -17.79 35.46
C HIS A 291 16.19 -17.33 34.15
N ILE A 292 16.51 -16.04 34.05
CA ILE A 292 17.17 -15.43 32.88
C ILE A 292 18.56 -14.92 33.25
N GLU A 293 19.52 -15.08 32.37
CA GLU A 293 20.86 -14.52 32.46
C GLU A 293 21.18 -13.64 31.26
N VAL A 294 21.86 -12.51 31.52
CA VAL A 294 22.39 -11.64 30.43
C VAL A 294 23.67 -12.27 29.91
N ARG A 295 23.69 -12.64 28.64
CA ARG A 295 24.94 -13.03 27.96
C ARG A 295 25.84 -11.79 27.82
N LYS A 296 27.06 -11.91 28.31
CA LYS A 296 28.11 -10.87 28.15
C LYS A 296 28.72 -10.92 26.76
#